data_c5040a151e5617ecabeba0b9c68995f6
#
_entry.id   c5040a151e5617ecabeba0b9c68995f6
#
_cell.length_a   1.000
_cell.length_b   1.000
_cell.length_c   1.000
_cell.angle_alpha   90.00
_cell.angle_beta   90.00
_cell.angle_gamma   90.00
#
_symmetry.space_group_name_H-M   'P 1'
#
loop_
_entity.id
_entity.type
_entity.pdbx_description
1 polymer ?
#
loop_
_entity_poly.entity_id
_entity_poly.type
_entity_poly.pdbx_seq_one_letter_code
_entity_poly.pdbx_strand_id
1 'polypeptide(L)'
;LTESFKIDKEIFLKTINEFLKSEHKIDSFEELEHRKLYLSNYKDRPKIDSYEDFKSKVYVKFEEMNKRKYKIITRDRKNFDSLSAGWKTSVLLDLILGYDGDTAPLIIDQPEDNLANSYINKGLIDALKKIKEHKQVIIVSHNATIPMLGDAQNIILCQNEEKIIIKSNPMEGIIDGKSIVDHLATITDGGKTFIKK
;
A
#
# COMPACT_ATOMS: atom_id res chain seq x y z
N LEU A 1 -8.40 -3.71 -8.15
CA LEU A 1 -8.33 -4.96 -7.38
C LEU A 1 -8.91 -6.09 -8.24
N THR A 2 -8.10 -7.08 -8.57
CA THR A 2 -8.57 -8.30 -9.24
C THR A 2 -8.63 -9.42 -8.22
N GLU A 3 -9.80 -10.02 -8.09
CA GLU A 3 -10.03 -11.21 -7.29
C GLU A 3 -9.81 -12.44 -8.19
N SER A 4 -8.85 -13.30 -7.85
CA SER A 4 -8.70 -14.58 -8.51
C SER A 4 -8.97 -15.68 -7.49
N PHE A 5 -10.07 -16.37 -7.68
CA PHE A 5 -10.43 -17.55 -6.93
C PHE A 5 -10.45 -18.75 -7.88
N LYS A 6 -9.50 -19.65 -7.73
CA LYS A 6 -9.50 -20.89 -8.48
C LYS A 6 -8.88 -21.98 -7.59
N ILE A 7 -9.68 -23.00 -7.28
CA ILE A 7 -9.16 -24.22 -6.67
C ILE A 7 -8.36 -24.96 -7.74
N ASP A 8 -7.08 -25.11 -7.49
CA ASP A 8 -6.24 -25.98 -8.32
C ASP A 8 -6.45 -27.44 -7.88
N LYS A 9 -7.11 -28.20 -8.75
CA LYS A 9 -7.45 -29.61 -8.48
C LYS A 9 -6.22 -30.46 -8.25
N GLU A 10 -5.13 -30.24 -8.97
CA GLU A 10 -3.90 -31.01 -8.83
C GLU A 10 -3.24 -30.73 -7.47
N ILE A 11 -3.17 -29.46 -7.07
CA ILE A 11 -2.64 -29.09 -5.76
C ILE A 11 -3.50 -29.69 -4.64
N PHE A 12 -4.82 -29.69 -4.80
CA PHE A 12 -5.72 -30.28 -3.82
C PHE A 12 -5.49 -31.78 -3.67
N LEU A 13 -5.43 -32.55 -4.77
CA LEU A 13 -5.14 -33.99 -4.76
C LEU A 13 -3.75 -34.27 -4.16
N LYS A 14 -2.75 -33.49 -4.54
CA LYS A 14 -1.41 -33.59 -3.95
C LYS A 14 -1.44 -33.40 -2.44
N THR A 15 -2.18 -32.41 -1.96
CA THR A 15 -2.31 -32.12 -0.54
C THR A 15 -2.98 -33.26 0.22
N ILE A 16 -4.07 -33.82 -0.33
CA ILE A 16 -4.73 -34.99 0.28
C ILE A 16 -3.78 -36.18 0.32
N ASN A 17 -3.06 -36.43 -0.76
CA ASN A 17 -2.10 -37.52 -0.84
C ASN A 17 -0.94 -37.44 0.16
N GLU A 18 -0.67 -36.27 0.71
CA GLU A 18 0.30 -36.07 1.82
C GLU A 18 -0.14 -36.79 3.11
N PHE A 19 -1.45 -36.94 3.30
CA PHE A 19 -2.04 -37.55 4.50
C PHE A 19 -2.36 -39.04 4.32
N LEU A 20 -2.24 -39.57 3.10
CA LEU A 20 -2.56 -40.95 2.80
C LEU A 20 -1.32 -41.84 2.80
N LYS A 21 -1.51 -43.15 3.09
CA LYS A 21 -0.47 -44.15 2.93
C LYS A 21 -0.07 -44.25 1.45
N SER A 22 1.22 -44.51 1.19
CA SER A 22 1.76 -44.54 -0.19
C SER A 22 1.03 -45.45 -1.14
N GLU A 23 0.55 -46.59 -0.66
CA GLU A 23 -0.21 -47.61 -1.39
C GLU A 23 -1.68 -47.23 -1.66
N HIS A 24 -2.15 -46.15 -1.01
CA HIS A 24 -3.55 -45.71 -1.09
C HIS A 24 -3.70 -44.30 -1.66
N LYS A 25 -2.67 -43.80 -2.32
CA LYS A 25 -2.75 -42.49 -2.99
C LYS A 25 -3.80 -42.54 -4.10
N ILE A 26 -4.42 -41.38 -4.33
CA ILE A 26 -5.47 -41.18 -5.31
C ILE A 26 -4.95 -40.27 -6.42
N ASP A 27 -5.25 -40.63 -7.66
CA ASP A 27 -4.79 -39.91 -8.84
C ASP A 27 -5.90 -39.06 -9.48
N SER A 28 -7.16 -39.30 -9.09
CA SER A 28 -8.29 -38.55 -9.61
C SER A 28 -9.36 -38.23 -8.53
N PHE A 29 -10.26 -37.32 -8.83
CA PHE A 29 -11.39 -36.96 -7.95
C PHE A 29 -12.44 -38.11 -7.92
N GLU A 30 -12.60 -38.84 -9.00
CA GLU A 30 -13.54 -39.97 -9.08
C GLU A 30 -13.16 -41.08 -8.11
N GLU A 31 -11.86 -41.25 -7.86
CA GLU A 31 -11.39 -42.23 -6.87
C GLU A 31 -11.74 -41.82 -5.42
N LEU A 32 -11.88 -40.54 -5.13
CA LEU A 32 -12.28 -40.06 -3.80
C LEU A 32 -13.67 -40.51 -3.36
N GLU A 33 -14.62 -40.67 -4.30
CA GLU A 33 -15.99 -41.08 -3.99
C GLU A 33 -16.10 -42.53 -3.60
N HIS A 34 -15.18 -43.37 -4.08
CA HIS A 34 -15.32 -44.84 -4.01
C HIS A 34 -14.29 -45.54 -3.13
N ARG A 35 -13.26 -44.83 -2.66
CA ARG A 35 -12.20 -45.44 -1.83
C ARG A 35 -12.32 -45.11 -0.35
N LYS A 36 -12.06 -46.13 0.49
CA LYS A 36 -11.74 -45.89 1.89
C LYS A 36 -10.39 -45.23 1.99
N LEU A 37 -10.34 -44.06 2.63
CA LEU A 37 -9.09 -43.36 2.87
C LEU A 37 -8.32 -43.99 4.04
N TYR A 38 -7.07 -44.42 3.78
CA TYR A 38 -6.18 -44.97 4.79
C TYR A 38 -5.13 -43.93 5.17
N LEU A 39 -5.19 -43.45 6.41
CA LEU A 39 -4.34 -42.39 6.90
C LEU A 39 -2.92 -42.89 7.14
N SER A 40 -1.94 -42.03 6.90
CA SER A 40 -0.52 -42.31 7.05
C SER A 40 -0.05 -42.00 8.47
N ASN A 41 0.67 -42.97 9.11
CA ASN A 41 1.31 -42.83 10.40
C ASN A 41 2.84 -42.73 10.24
N TYR A 42 3.35 -41.93 9.31
CA TYR A 42 4.79 -41.74 9.12
C TYR A 42 5.45 -40.98 10.24
N LYS A 43 6.68 -41.39 10.63
CA LYS A 43 7.46 -40.79 11.71
C LYS A 43 7.75 -39.30 11.53
N ASP A 44 7.85 -38.83 10.29
CA ASP A 44 8.24 -37.46 9.94
C ASP A 44 7.06 -36.55 9.56
N ARG A 45 5.83 -37.05 9.70
CA ARG A 45 4.60 -36.28 9.43
C ARG A 45 3.78 -36.18 10.71
N PRO A 46 3.02 -35.08 10.89
CA PRO A 46 2.15 -34.96 12.05
C PRO A 46 1.25 -36.20 12.10
N LYS A 47 1.32 -36.88 13.24
CA LYS A 47 0.56 -38.11 13.50
C LYS A 47 -0.91 -37.82 13.34
N ILE A 48 -1.58 -38.58 12.45
CA ILE A 48 -3.01 -38.50 12.24
C ILE A 48 -3.62 -39.72 12.92
N ASP A 49 -4.19 -39.49 14.11
CA ASP A 49 -4.68 -40.56 14.96
C ASP A 49 -6.14 -40.93 14.71
N SER A 50 -6.89 -40.01 14.05
CA SER A 50 -8.31 -40.22 13.80
C SER A 50 -8.77 -39.58 12.50
N TYR A 51 -9.96 -40.03 12.00
CA TYR A 51 -10.61 -39.43 10.86
C TYR A 51 -10.94 -37.90 11.11
N GLU A 52 -11.30 -37.55 12.32
CA GLU A 52 -11.59 -36.15 12.67
C GLU A 52 -10.33 -35.28 12.59
N ASP A 53 -9.16 -35.79 13.03
CA ASP A 53 -7.89 -35.08 12.88
C ASP A 53 -7.51 -34.91 11.41
N PHE A 54 -7.68 -35.96 10.59
CA PHE A 54 -7.51 -35.86 9.13
C PHE A 54 -8.41 -34.80 8.52
N LYS A 55 -9.70 -34.83 8.82
CA LYS A 55 -10.70 -33.87 8.33
C LYS A 55 -10.32 -32.43 8.70
N SER A 56 -9.93 -32.22 9.96
CA SER A 56 -9.51 -30.91 10.46
C SER A 56 -8.29 -30.38 9.71
N LYS A 57 -7.26 -31.20 9.51
CA LYS A 57 -6.04 -30.83 8.78
C LYS A 57 -6.29 -30.53 7.30
N VAL A 58 -7.10 -31.34 6.64
CA VAL A 58 -7.52 -31.11 5.25
C VAL A 58 -8.31 -29.80 5.14
N TYR A 59 -9.20 -29.54 6.10
CA TYR A 59 -9.99 -28.31 6.11
C TYR A 59 -9.10 -27.06 6.26
N VAL A 60 -8.13 -27.06 7.17
CA VAL A 60 -7.16 -25.98 7.32
C VAL A 60 -6.39 -25.73 6.01
N LYS A 61 -5.93 -26.81 5.36
CA LYS A 61 -5.24 -26.69 4.06
C LYS A 61 -6.14 -26.15 2.97
N PHE A 62 -7.40 -26.56 2.95
CA PHE A 62 -8.38 -26.05 2.03
C PHE A 62 -8.64 -24.54 2.24
N GLU A 63 -8.77 -24.10 3.48
CA GLU A 63 -8.88 -22.65 3.79
C GLU A 63 -7.64 -21.88 3.36
N GLU A 64 -6.44 -22.40 3.59
CA GLU A 64 -5.19 -21.75 3.13
C GLU A 64 -5.15 -21.61 1.60
N MET A 65 -5.61 -22.62 0.86
CA MET A 65 -5.68 -22.58 -0.60
C MET A 65 -6.74 -21.62 -1.12
N ASN A 66 -7.83 -21.48 -0.38
CA ASN A 66 -8.97 -20.61 -0.71
C ASN A 66 -8.83 -19.16 -0.21
N LYS A 67 -7.72 -18.81 0.42
CA LYS A 67 -7.49 -17.42 0.83
C LYS A 67 -7.54 -16.52 -0.39
N ARG A 68 -8.42 -15.54 -0.34
CA ARG A 68 -8.52 -14.50 -1.36
C ARG A 68 -7.19 -13.76 -1.47
N LYS A 69 -6.58 -13.80 -2.63
CA LYS A 69 -5.36 -13.05 -2.92
C LYS A 69 -5.74 -11.78 -3.64
N TYR A 70 -5.60 -10.65 -2.97
CA TYR A 70 -5.78 -9.36 -3.60
C TYR A 70 -4.49 -8.95 -4.29
N LYS A 71 -4.60 -8.50 -5.54
CA LYS A 71 -3.48 -7.95 -6.30
C LYS A 71 -3.81 -6.51 -6.68
N ILE A 72 -2.89 -5.61 -6.43
CA ILE A 72 -2.97 -4.26 -6.94
C ILE A 72 -2.29 -4.25 -8.32
N ILE A 73 -3.04 -3.84 -9.33
CA ILE A 73 -2.55 -3.70 -10.70
C ILE A 73 -2.71 -2.23 -11.08
N THR A 74 -1.64 -1.60 -11.58
CA THR A 74 -1.67 -0.22 -12.05
C THR A 74 -2.52 -0.08 -13.31
N ARG A 75 -2.87 1.14 -13.69
CA ARG A 75 -3.59 1.43 -14.96
C ARG A 75 -2.83 0.89 -16.17
N ASP A 76 -1.48 0.88 -16.10
CA ASP A 76 -0.59 0.33 -17.15
C ASP A 76 -0.43 -1.20 -17.07
N ARG A 77 -1.30 -1.88 -16.33
CA ARG A 77 -1.31 -3.35 -16.13
C ARG A 77 -0.04 -3.92 -15.49
N LYS A 78 0.74 -3.12 -14.77
CA LYS A 78 1.91 -3.59 -14.01
C LYS A 78 1.46 -4.12 -12.66
N ASN A 79 2.07 -5.23 -12.21
CA ASN A 79 1.84 -5.75 -10.88
C ASN A 79 2.54 -4.84 -9.84
N PHE A 80 1.83 -4.47 -8.79
CA PHE A 80 2.35 -3.67 -7.68
C PHE A 80 3.65 -4.24 -7.11
N ASP A 81 3.74 -5.56 -6.94
CA ASP A 81 4.91 -6.23 -6.37
C ASP A 81 6.18 -6.01 -7.18
N SER A 82 6.05 -5.82 -8.50
CA SER A 82 7.16 -5.58 -9.43
C SER A 82 7.63 -4.13 -9.52
N LEU A 83 6.94 -3.20 -8.84
CA LEU A 83 7.29 -1.78 -8.86
C LEU A 83 8.48 -1.49 -7.94
N SER A 84 9.24 -0.41 -8.26
CA SER A 84 10.22 0.15 -7.34
C SER A 84 9.54 0.69 -6.07
N ALA A 85 10.32 0.86 -4.99
CA ALA A 85 9.79 1.35 -3.71
C ALA A 85 9.04 2.69 -3.88
N GLY A 86 9.63 3.66 -4.57
CA GLY A 86 8.99 4.96 -4.81
C GLY A 86 7.69 4.86 -5.61
N TRP A 87 7.61 3.98 -6.59
CA TRP A 87 6.35 3.75 -7.31
C TRP A 87 5.30 3.01 -6.48
N LYS A 88 5.71 2.09 -5.61
CA LYS A 88 4.78 1.45 -4.66
C LYS A 88 4.15 2.48 -3.73
N THR A 89 4.97 3.37 -3.16
CA THR A 89 4.49 4.46 -2.31
C THR A 89 3.53 5.39 -3.08
N SER A 90 3.86 5.73 -4.33
CA SER A 90 2.97 6.55 -5.18
C SER A 90 1.60 5.90 -5.38
N VAL A 91 1.56 4.60 -5.68
CA VAL A 91 0.29 3.86 -5.87
C VAL A 91 -0.53 3.79 -4.58
N LEU A 92 0.12 3.58 -3.44
CA LEU A 92 -0.57 3.57 -2.14
C LEU A 92 -1.12 4.95 -1.79
N LEU A 93 -0.36 6.01 -2.07
CA LEU A 93 -0.82 7.37 -1.85
C LEU A 93 -2.00 7.73 -2.75
N ASP A 94 -1.99 7.32 -4.02
CA ASP A 94 -3.14 7.48 -4.93
C ASP A 94 -4.41 6.79 -4.39
N LEU A 95 -4.27 5.61 -3.78
CA LEU A 95 -5.39 4.92 -3.16
C LEU A 95 -5.94 5.67 -1.94
N ILE A 96 -5.06 6.23 -1.11
CA ILE A 96 -5.43 7.01 0.08
C ILE A 96 -6.10 8.32 -0.35
N LEU A 97 -5.50 9.04 -1.28
CA LEU A 97 -6.00 10.32 -1.78
C LEU A 97 -7.31 10.17 -2.59
N GLY A 98 -7.49 9.04 -3.25
CA GLY A 98 -8.70 8.73 -4.02
C GLY A 98 -9.85 8.12 -3.20
N TYR A 99 -9.70 8.00 -1.87
CA TYR A 99 -10.77 7.46 -1.03
C TYR A 99 -11.74 8.55 -0.58
N ASP A 100 -12.95 8.52 -1.11
CA ASP A 100 -14.00 9.52 -0.87
C ASP A 100 -14.86 9.22 0.37
N GLY A 101 -14.64 8.10 1.05
CA GLY A 101 -15.47 7.65 2.17
C GLY A 101 -15.19 8.32 3.52
N ASP A 102 -14.23 9.25 3.59
CA ASP A 102 -13.79 9.88 4.83
C ASP A 102 -13.58 11.37 4.65
N THR A 103 -14.10 12.17 5.60
CA THR A 103 -13.95 13.64 5.66
C THR A 103 -12.92 14.09 6.69
N ALA A 104 -12.26 13.17 7.38
CA ALA A 104 -11.22 13.49 8.37
C ALA A 104 -10.06 14.26 7.73
N PRO A 105 -9.44 15.19 8.46
CA PRO A 105 -8.22 15.85 8.00
C PRO A 105 -7.13 14.84 7.64
N LEU A 106 -6.43 15.08 6.54
CA LEU A 106 -5.32 14.26 6.07
C LEU A 106 -4.00 14.94 6.42
N ILE A 107 -3.14 14.25 7.15
CA ILE A 107 -1.79 14.71 7.48
C ILE A 107 -0.79 13.84 6.73
N ILE A 108 0.09 14.46 5.95
CA ILE A 108 1.14 13.79 5.19
C ILE A 108 2.48 14.38 5.60
N ASP A 109 3.37 13.53 6.12
CA ASP A 109 4.70 13.93 6.56
C ASP A 109 5.74 13.50 5.51
N GLN A 110 6.47 14.47 4.98
CA GLN A 110 7.58 14.34 4.03
C GLN A 110 7.30 13.35 2.87
N PRO A 111 6.25 13.58 2.06
CA PRO A 111 5.93 12.67 0.96
C PRO A 111 7.06 12.56 -0.06
N GLU A 112 7.90 13.58 -0.19
CA GLU A 112 9.02 13.63 -1.12
C GLU A 112 10.10 12.59 -0.87
N ASP A 113 10.32 12.17 0.36
CA ASP A 113 11.42 11.26 0.72
C ASP A 113 11.25 9.85 0.13
N ASN A 114 10.01 9.44 -0.09
CA ASN A 114 9.67 8.08 -0.49
C ASN A 114 8.92 7.98 -1.83
N LEU A 115 8.79 9.09 -2.55
CA LEU A 115 8.08 9.12 -3.83
C LEU A 115 9.04 9.22 -5.01
N ALA A 116 8.62 8.71 -6.16
CA ALA A 116 9.33 8.96 -7.40
C ALA A 116 9.20 10.45 -7.79
N ASN A 117 10.32 11.11 -8.12
CA ASN A 117 10.33 12.55 -8.47
C ASN A 117 9.34 12.91 -9.58
N SER A 118 9.17 12.05 -10.58
CA SER A 118 8.17 12.24 -11.64
C SER A 118 6.74 12.22 -11.14
N TYR A 119 6.48 11.49 -10.06
CA TYR A 119 5.17 11.44 -9.44
C TYR A 119 4.90 12.69 -8.60
N ILE A 120 5.88 13.20 -7.85
CA ILE A 120 5.72 14.43 -7.04
C ILE A 120 5.28 15.59 -7.92
N ASN A 121 5.96 15.81 -9.04
CA ASN A 121 5.74 16.97 -9.90
C ASN A 121 4.38 16.98 -10.61
N LYS A 122 3.71 15.86 -10.73
CA LYS A 122 2.44 15.76 -11.43
C LYS A 122 1.39 14.99 -10.64
N GLY A 123 1.64 13.72 -10.36
CA GLY A 123 0.64 12.84 -9.73
C GLY A 123 0.19 13.34 -8.37
N LEU A 124 1.14 13.60 -7.45
CA LEU A 124 0.85 14.10 -6.12
C LEU A 124 0.18 15.46 -6.15
N ILE A 125 0.71 16.41 -6.92
CA ILE A 125 0.17 17.76 -7.02
C ILE A 125 -1.27 17.76 -7.54
N ASP A 126 -1.55 17.00 -8.60
CA ASP A 126 -2.90 16.90 -9.17
C ASP A 126 -3.88 16.26 -8.17
N ALA A 127 -3.43 15.24 -7.43
CA ALA A 127 -4.23 14.59 -6.40
C ALA A 127 -4.53 15.53 -5.22
N LEU A 128 -3.53 16.29 -4.75
CA LEU A 128 -3.69 17.27 -3.68
C LEU A 128 -4.67 18.38 -4.05
N LYS A 129 -4.60 18.92 -5.27
CA LYS A 129 -5.55 19.92 -5.76
C LYS A 129 -6.99 19.44 -5.76
N LYS A 130 -7.23 18.18 -6.05
CA LYS A 130 -8.57 17.60 -6.03
C LYS A 130 -9.08 17.37 -4.60
N ILE A 131 -8.24 16.79 -3.74
CA ILE A 131 -8.69 16.38 -2.41
C ILE A 131 -8.92 17.56 -1.48
N LYS A 132 -8.17 18.66 -1.64
CA LYS A 132 -8.33 19.87 -0.81
C LYS A 132 -9.68 20.57 -0.99
N GLU A 133 -10.42 20.26 -2.05
CA GLU A 133 -11.78 20.75 -2.26
C GLU A 133 -12.79 20.07 -1.31
N HIS A 134 -12.46 18.90 -0.78
CA HIS A 134 -13.38 18.07 0.00
C HIS A 134 -12.93 17.83 1.45
N LYS A 135 -11.64 17.97 1.74
CA LYS A 135 -11.11 17.81 3.10
C LYS A 135 -9.90 18.69 3.38
N GLN A 136 -9.63 18.93 4.64
CA GLN A 136 -8.41 19.61 5.05
C GLN A 136 -7.19 18.72 4.80
N VAL A 137 -6.16 19.27 4.15
CA VAL A 137 -4.89 18.60 3.93
C VAL A 137 -3.78 19.40 4.60
N ILE A 138 -3.00 18.73 5.44
CA ILE A 138 -1.84 19.28 6.13
C ILE A 138 -0.61 18.52 5.66
N ILE A 139 0.38 19.20 5.11
CA ILE A 139 1.59 18.57 4.60
C ILE A 139 2.80 19.18 5.31
N VAL A 140 3.64 18.32 5.86
CA VAL A 140 4.98 18.68 6.31
C VAL A 140 5.94 18.35 5.18
N SER A 141 6.73 19.32 4.73
CA SER A 141 7.62 19.14 3.58
C SER A 141 8.78 20.12 3.62
N HIS A 142 9.92 19.69 3.11
CA HIS A 142 11.07 20.55 2.84
C HIS A 142 11.24 20.87 1.34
N ASN A 143 10.29 20.45 0.51
CA ASN A 143 10.30 20.67 -0.93
C ASN A 143 9.37 21.82 -1.33
N ALA A 144 9.93 22.91 -1.86
CA ALA A 144 9.18 24.09 -2.29
C ALA A 144 8.13 23.80 -3.37
N THR A 145 8.32 22.75 -4.18
CA THR A 145 7.42 22.39 -5.27
C THR A 145 6.02 22.06 -4.75
N ILE A 146 5.93 21.39 -3.60
CA ILE A 146 4.65 20.93 -3.04
C ILE A 146 3.76 22.09 -2.66
N PRO A 147 4.16 23.05 -1.79
CA PRO A 147 3.28 24.17 -1.45
C PRO A 147 3.01 25.10 -2.62
N MET A 148 4.00 25.35 -3.49
CA MET A 148 3.83 26.27 -4.62
C MET A 148 2.94 25.72 -5.73
N LEU A 149 3.22 24.52 -6.21
CA LEU A 149 2.43 23.92 -7.28
C LEU A 149 1.12 23.29 -6.78
N GLY A 150 1.10 22.87 -5.50
CA GLY A 150 -0.10 22.36 -4.83
C GLY A 150 -1.11 23.43 -4.49
N ASP A 151 -0.77 24.70 -4.72
CA ASP A 151 -1.62 25.83 -4.43
C ASP A 151 -2.05 25.84 -2.95
N ALA A 152 -1.05 25.88 -2.06
CA ALA A 152 -1.26 25.88 -0.63
C ALA A 152 -1.92 27.20 -0.20
N GLN A 153 -2.99 27.11 0.57
CA GLN A 153 -3.73 28.28 1.04
C GLN A 153 -3.02 28.99 2.21
N ASN A 154 -2.32 28.22 3.03
CA ASN A 154 -1.63 28.73 4.21
C ASN A 154 -0.29 28.01 4.39
N ILE A 155 0.72 28.75 4.82
CA ILE A 155 2.05 28.24 5.12
C ILE A 155 2.34 28.40 6.60
N ILE A 156 2.84 27.33 7.21
CA ILE A 156 3.30 27.31 8.59
C ILE A 156 4.82 27.13 8.55
N LEU A 157 5.56 28.15 8.93
CA LEU A 157 7.01 28.10 9.05
C LEU A 157 7.38 27.67 10.47
N CYS A 158 8.13 26.57 10.57
CA CYS A 158 8.68 26.07 11.81
C CYS A 158 10.19 26.30 11.81
N GLN A 159 10.69 27.05 12.78
CA GLN A 159 12.11 27.33 12.96
C GLN A 159 12.54 26.85 14.34
N ASN A 160 13.73 26.25 14.41
CA ASN A 160 14.33 25.82 15.67
C ASN A 160 15.60 26.66 15.89
N GLU A 161 15.48 27.64 16.75
CA GLU A 161 16.61 28.43 17.24
C GLU A 161 16.85 28.02 18.72
N GLU A 162 16.84 28.95 19.68
CA GLU A 162 16.85 28.58 21.11
C GLU A 162 15.48 28.06 21.57
N LYS A 163 14.44 28.35 20.81
CA LYS A 163 13.06 27.89 21.00
C LYS A 163 12.44 27.57 19.64
N ILE A 164 11.45 26.68 19.66
CA ILE A 164 10.63 26.42 18.49
C ILE A 164 9.76 27.65 18.22
N ILE A 165 9.94 28.26 17.07
CA ILE A 165 9.17 29.41 16.60
C ILE A 165 8.26 28.91 15.47
N ILE A 166 6.96 29.18 15.63
CA ILE A 166 5.94 28.85 14.64
C ILE A 166 5.31 30.13 14.16
N LYS A 167 5.38 30.40 12.86
CA LYS A 167 4.74 31.54 12.20
C LYS A 167 3.88 31.05 11.05
N SER A 168 2.73 31.65 10.85
CA SER A 168 1.79 31.26 9.84
C SER A 168 1.22 32.47 9.11
N ASN A 169 1.09 32.35 7.80
CA ASN A 169 0.42 33.32 6.96
C ASN A 169 -0.10 32.67 5.66
N PRO A 170 -1.15 33.22 5.02
CA PRO A 170 -1.50 32.83 3.65
C PRO A 170 -0.32 32.90 2.69
N MET A 171 -0.38 32.17 1.59
CA MET A 171 0.72 32.06 0.62
C MET A 171 1.21 33.41 0.08
N GLU A 172 0.31 34.40 -0.04
CA GLU A 172 0.61 35.75 -0.49
C GLU A 172 1.06 36.67 0.64
N GLY A 173 1.20 36.16 1.86
CA GLY A 173 1.48 36.91 3.05
C GLY A 173 2.95 37.27 3.24
N ILE A 174 3.20 38.04 4.31
CA ILE A 174 4.54 38.47 4.70
C ILE A 174 4.81 38.00 6.14
N ILE A 175 5.96 37.42 6.38
CA ILE A 175 6.48 37.06 7.71
C ILE A 175 7.83 37.74 7.88
N ASP A 176 8.03 38.43 8.99
CA ASP A 176 9.29 39.15 9.33
C ASP A 176 9.81 40.06 8.19
N GLY A 177 8.91 40.73 7.50
CA GLY A 177 9.27 41.64 6.39
C GLY A 177 9.65 40.95 5.07
N LYS A 178 9.54 39.64 4.97
CA LYS A 178 9.81 38.86 3.76
C LYS A 178 8.54 38.14 3.28
N SER A 179 8.37 38.02 1.98
CA SER A 179 7.26 37.22 1.42
C SER A 179 7.40 35.74 1.79
N ILE A 180 6.27 35.02 1.85
CA ILE A 180 6.28 33.59 2.04
C ILE A 180 7.10 32.90 0.96
N VAL A 181 7.03 33.37 -0.27
CA VAL A 181 7.81 32.86 -1.41
C VAL A 181 9.31 32.97 -1.17
N ASP A 182 9.79 34.11 -0.59
CA ASP A 182 11.21 34.29 -0.24
C ASP A 182 11.64 33.34 0.90
N HIS A 183 10.76 33.11 1.87
CA HIS A 183 11.01 32.11 2.91
C HIS A 183 11.13 30.72 2.34
N LEU A 184 10.20 30.29 1.49
CA LEU A 184 10.26 28.99 0.81
C LEU A 184 11.54 28.86 -0.02
N ALA A 185 11.94 29.91 -0.74
CA ALA A 185 13.20 29.91 -1.52
C ALA A 185 14.46 29.73 -0.67
N THR A 186 14.39 30.11 0.59
CA THR A 186 15.55 30.10 1.49
C THR A 186 15.64 28.80 2.31
N ILE A 187 14.48 28.28 2.73
CA ILE A 187 14.38 27.17 3.70
C ILE A 187 14.30 25.82 3.00
N THR A 188 13.73 25.78 1.78
CA THR A 188 13.45 24.51 1.11
C THR A 188 14.48 24.15 0.06
N ASP A 189 14.68 22.86 -0.14
CA ASP A 189 15.51 22.33 -1.20
C ASP A 189 14.93 22.68 -2.58
N GLY A 190 15.76 23.26 -3.44
CA GLY A 190 15.36 23.65 -4.80
C GLY A 190 14.51 24.93 -4.91
N GLY A 191 14.18 25.58 -3.81
CA GLY A 191 13.33 26.78 -3.80
C GLY A 191 13.83 27.90 -4.72
N LYS A 192 15.12 28.17 -4.74
CA LYS A 192 15.73 29.22 -5.61
C LYS A 192 15.59 28.91 -7.11
N THR A 193 15.47 27.67 -7.49
CA THR A 193 15.38 27.25 -8.90
C THR A 193 13.97 27.41 -9.45
N PHE A 194 12.95 27.23 -8.61
CA PHE A 194 11.54 27.33 -9.01
C PHE A 194 11.04 28.79 -9.10
N ILE A 195 11.58 29.68 -8.29
CA ILE A 195 11.14 31.07 -8.21
C ILE A 195 11.67 31.93 -9.35
N LYS A 196 12.71 31.47 -10.06
CA LYS A 196 13.32 32.20 -11.20
C LYS A 196 12.67 31.89 -12.57
N LYS A 197 11.63 31.06 -12.62
CA LYS A 197 10.82 30.80 -13.80
C LYS A 197 9.46 31.49 -13.72
#